data_2eeee2d604c3b7b4ca10267376bf3fb9
#
_entry.id   2eeee2d604c3b7b4ca10267376bf3fb9
#
_cell.length_a   1.000
_cell.length_b   1.000
_cell.length_c   1.000
_cell.angle_alpha   90.00
_cell.angle_beta   90.00
_cell.angle_gamma   90.00
#
_symmetry.space_group_name_H-M   'P 1'
#
loop_
_entity.id
_entity.type
_entity.pdbx_description
1 polymer ?
#
loop_
_entity_poly.entity_id
_entity_poly.type
_entity_poly.pdbx_seq_one_letter_code
_entity_poly.pdbx_strand_id
1 'polypeptide(L)'
;GPGTFADFLHIRVMDAWVHEQDIRRVLHQSGNEGGPAAQHSIGRFSRSLPMVVGKRAAAPDGSTVRIDITGPVARTFHIATNAGKAAHVDSDVAAASSPICTITLDSNTYVALCCGRQFFASGDPRINFAGDVALGERVMAGFNVMI
;
A
#
# COMPACT_ATOMS: atom_id res chain seq x y z
N GLY A 1 -8.09 -15.86 14.33
CA GLY A 1 -7.69 -17.21 14.71
C GLY A 1 -6.20 -17.27 15.04
N PRO A 2 -5.67 -18.28 15.72
CA PRO A 2 -4.24 -18.42 15.95
C PRO A 2 -3.51 -18.48 14.60
N GLY A 3 -2.47 -17.65 14.44
CA GLY A 3 -1.62 -17.66 13.26
C GLY A 3 -0.82 -18.95 13.15
N THR A 4 -0.49 -19.33 11.93
CA THR A 4 0.41 -20.49 11.70
C THR A 4 1.87 -20.11 11.96
N PHE A 5 2.75 -21.11 12.11
CA PHE A 5 4.20 -20.85 12.18
C PHE A 5 4.72 -20.15 10.92
N ALA A 6 4.14 -20.46 9.76
CA ALA A 6 4.44 -19.74 8.51
C ALA A 6 4.07 -18.27 8.59
N ASP A 7 2.90 -17.93 9.14
CA ASP A 7 2.50 -16.52 9.34
C ASP A 7 3.48 -15.78 10.24
N PHE A 8 3.96 -16.43 11.30
CA PHE A 8 4.98 -15.87 12.18
C PHE A 8 6.27 -15.57 11.42
N LEU A 9 6.77 -16.54 10.63
CA LEU A 9 7.99 -16.36 9.83
C LEU A 9 7.81 -15.21 8.82
N HIS A 10 6.65 -15.11 8.19
CA HIS A 10 6.35 -14.03 7.25
C HIS A 10 6.39 -12.65 7.93
N ILE A 11 5.91 -12.55 9.16
CA ILE A 11 6.01 -11.31 9.94
C ILE A 11 7.47 -10.99 10.26
N ARG A 12 8.27 -12.00 10.65
CA ARG A 12 9.69 -11.82 10.98
C ARG A 12 10.51 -11.35 9.77
N VAL A 13 10.25 -11.88 8.59
CA VAL A 13 10.91 -11.42 7.34
C VAL A 13 10.59 -9.94 7.09
N MET A 14 9.32 -9.56 7.19
CA MET A 14 8.90 -8.18 7.00
C MET A 14 9.53 -7.25 8.05
N ASP A 15 9.48 -7.63 9.32
CA ASP A 15 10.04 -6.86 10.44
C ASP A 15 11.54 -6.62 10.27
N ALA A 16 12.30 -7.69 10.01
CA ALA A 16 13.74 -7.61 9.79
C ALA A 16 14.10 -6.72 8.58
N TRP A 17 13.37 -6.86 7.48
CA TRP A 17 13.61 -6.05 6.29
C TRP A 17 13.28 -4.56 6.51
N VAL A 18 12.18 -4.25 7.20
CA VAL A 18 11.82 -2.86 7.52
C VAL A 18 12.90 -2.22 8.37
N HIS A 19 13.39 -2.91 9.40
CA HIS A 19 14.49 -2.39 10.23
C HIS A 19 15.80 -2.26 9.48
N GLU A 20 16.12 -3.18 8.56
CA GLU A 20 17.25 -3.00 7.64
C GLU A 20 17.10 -1.71 6.84
N GLN A 21 15.92 -1.43 6.28
CA GLN A 21 15.69 -0.20 5.53
C GLN A 21 15.78 1.06 6.42
N ASP A 22 15.37 0.98 7.68
CA ASP A 22 15.54 2.07 8.65
C ASP A 22 17.02 2.38 8.87
N ILE A 23 17.86 1.36 9.09
CA ILE A 23 19.33 1.51 9.25
C ILE A 23 19.94 2.09 7.99
N ARG A 24 19.60 1.54 6.81
CA ARG A 24 20.11 2.03 5.53
C ARG A 24 19.79 3.51 5.29
N ARG A 25 18.59 3.93 5.65
CA ARG A 25 18.15 5.31 5.52
C ARG A 25 18.98 6.25 6.39
N VAL A 26 19.24 5.89 7.65
CA VAL A 26 20.08 6.67 8.57
C VAL A 26 21.52 6.75 8.08
N LEU A 27 22.05 5.68 7.50
CA LEU A 27 23.41 5.62 6.98
C LEU A 27 23.56 6.19 5.56
N HIS A 28 22.46 6.63 4.94
CA HIS A 28 22.40 7.05 3.53
C HIS A 28 22.97 6.00 2.56
N GLN A 29 22.68 4.71 2.84
CA GLN A 29 23.14 3.57 2.04
C GLN A 29 21.93 2.80 1.47
N SER A 30 21.51 3.13 0.25
CA SER A 30 20.45 2.38 -0.44
C SER A 30 20.88 0.93 -0.73
N GLY A 31 19.91 0.03 -0.80
CA GLY A 31 20.14 -1.38 -1.13
C GLY A 31 19.05 -2.29 -0.60
N ASN A 32 18.96 -3.49 -1.17
CA ASN A 32 17.95 -4.51 -0.83
C ASN A 32 16.50 -4.01 -0.92
N GLU A 33 16.23 -3.05 -1.83
CA GLU A 33 14.93 -2.40 -1.98
C GLU A 33 13.98 -3.20 -2.90
N GLY A 34 14.51 -4.09 -3.75
CA GLY A 34 13.75 -4.86 -4.74
C GLY A 34 13.85 -6.39 -4.61
N GLY A 35 14.60 -6.88 -3.62
CA GLY A 35 14.81 -8.32 -3.40
C GLY A 35 13.58 -9.05 -2.85
N PRO A 36 13.69 -10.39 -2.63
CA PRO A 36 12.57 -11.20 -2.16
C PRO A 36 11.93 -10.70 -0.86
N ALA A 37 12.71 -10.21 0.09
CA ALA A 37 12.19 -9.66 1.34
C ALA A 37 11.37 -8.38 1.13
N ALA A 38 11.80 -7.49 0.22
CA ALA A 38 11.05 -6.30 -0.17
C ALA A 38 9.71 -6.68 -0.84
N GLN A 39 9.76 -7.59 -1.81
CA GLN A 39 8.59 -8.11 -2.50
C GLN A 39 7.56 -8.72 -1.54
N HIS A 40 8.05 -9.53 -0.60
CA HIS A 40 7.23 -10.14 0.44
C HIS A 40 6.59 -9.09 1.35
N SER A 41 7.36 -8.12 1.81
CA SER A 41 6.91 -7.09 2.74
C SER A 41 5.83 -6.20 2.12
N ILE A 42 6.03 -5.76 0.88
CA ILE A 42 5.04 -4.96 0.15
C ILE A 42 3.74 -5.76 -0.07
N GLY A 43 3.85 -7.05 -0.43
CA GLY A 43 2.69 -7.93 -0.53
C GLY A 43 1.95 -8.10 0.81
N ARG A 44 2.66 -8.05 1.93
CA ARG A 44 2.04 -8.11 3.26
C ARG A 44 1.31 -6.82 3.62
N PHE A 45 1.93 -5.67 3.40
CA PHE A 45 1.29 -4.38 3.63
C PHE A 45 0.01 -4.21 2.80
N SER A 46 0.00 -4.73 1.58
CA SER A 46 -1.17 -4.64 0.72
C SER A 46 -2.43 -5.31 1.28
N ARG A 47 -2.29 -6.29 2.19
CA ARG A 47 -3.43 -6.93 2.88
C ARG A 47 -4.28 -5.93 3.67
N SER A 48 -3.73 -4.81 4.06
CA SER A 48 -4.44 -3.75 4.79
C SER A 48 -5.17 -2.77 3.87
N LEU A 49 -4.91 -2.78 2.56
CA LEU A 49 -5.52 -1.83 1.62
C LEU A 49 -7.04 -1.86 1.62
N PRO A 50 -7.74 -3.01 1.70
CA PRO A 50 -9.19 -3.00 1.81
C PRO A 50 -9.70 -2.23 3.04
N MET A 51 -9.03 -2.37 4.18
CA MET A 51 -9.38 -1.63 5.39
C MET A 51 -9.12 -0.13 5.22
N VAL A 52 -8.00 0.23 4.59
CA VAL A 52 -7.64 1.63 4.32
C VAL A 52 -8.65 2.28 3.38
N VAL A 53 -8.94 1.64 2.24
CA VAL A 53 -9.85 2.18 1.23
C VAL A 53 -11.30 2.18 1.71
N GLY A 54 -11.76 1.07 2.30
CA GLY A 54 -13.16 0.94 2.69
C GLY A 54 -13.50 1.65 3.99
N LYS A 55 -12.71 1.44 5.06
CA LYS A 55 -13.06 1.98 6.38
C LYS A 55 -12.45 3.36 6.66
N ARG A 56 -11.15 3.53 6.37
CA ARG A 56 -10.46 4.79 6.70
C ARG A 56 -10.77 5.90 5.71
N ALA A 57 -10.77 5.59 4.41
CA ALA A 57 -11.04 6.55 3.36
C ALA A 57 -12.52 6.66 2.98
N ALA A 58 -13.34 5.71 3.41
CA ALA A 58 -14.77 5.64 3.12
C ALA A 58 -15.06 5.77 1.61
N ALA A 59 -14.39 4.94 0.79
CA ALA A 59 -14.63 4.90 -0.64
C ALA A 59 -16.11 4.54 -0.92
N PRO A 60 -16.77 5.18 -1.90
CA PRO A 60 -18.17 4.92 -2.20
C PRO A 60 -18.41 3.50 -2.65
N ASP A 61 -19.58 2.95 -2.33
CA ASP A 61 -20.02 1.64 -2.84
C ASP A 61 -20.06 1.62 -4.38
N GLY A 62 -19.71 0.49 -4.96
CA GLY A 62 -19.61 0.31 -6.40
C GLY A 62 -18.37 0.93 -7.03
N SER A 63 -17.46 1.50 -6.24
CA SER A 63 -16.25 2.12 -6.74
C SER A 63 -15.02 1.20 -6.67
N THR A 64 -14.03 1.50 -7.51
CA THR A 64 -12.71 0.87 -7.47
C THR A 64 -11.63 1.94 -7.32
N VAL A 65 -10.69 1.70 -6.41
CA VAL A 65 -9.46 2.48 -6.26
C VAL A 65 -8.31 1.66 -6.80
N ARG A 66 -7.50 2.26 -7.67
CA ARG A 66 -6.27 1.67 -8.19
C ARG A 66 -5.06 2.29 -7.49
N ILE A 67 -4.11 1.45 -7.10
CA ILE A 67 -2.84 1.87 -6.50
C ILE A 67 -1.71 1.27 -7.31
N ASP A 68 -0.97 2.13 -8.00
CA ASP A 68 0.21 1.79 -8.80
C ASP A 68 1.47 2.06 -7.99
N ILE A 69 2.15 1.01 -7.60
CA ILE A 69 3.45 1.10 -6.95
C ILE A 69 4.52 0.95 -8.02
N THR A 70 5.44 1.90 -8.09
CA THR A 70 6.56 1.97 -9.03
C THR A 70 7.90 1.74 -8.32
N GLY A 71 9.00 1.81 -9.06
CA GLY A 71 10.35 1.70 -8.51
C GLY A 71 10.83 0.27 -8.33
N PRO A 72 11.68 -0.01 -7.31
CA PRO A 72 12.32 -1.31 -7.12
C PRO A 72 11.36 -2.51 -7.00
N VAL A 73 10.16 -2.28 -6.44
CA VAL A 73 9.07 -3.26 -6.43
C VAL A 73 7.87 -2.62 -7.11
N ALA A 74 7.64 -2.96 -8.36
CA ALA A 74 6.50 -2.47 -9.14
C ALA A 74 5.31 -3.43 -8.99
N ARG A 75 4.16 -2.92 -8.55
CA ARG A 75 2.90 -3.68 -8.41
C ARG A 75 1.70 -2.77 -8.59
N THR A 76 0.61 -3.33 -9.11
CA THR A 76 -0.70 -2.68 -9.17
C THR A 76 -1.68 -3.41 -8.28
N PHE A 77 -2.42 -2.67 -7.47
CA PHE A 77 -3.51 -3.18 -6.65
C PHE A 77 -4.82 -2.51 -7.05
N HIS A 78 -5.89 -3.30 -7.10
CA HIS A 78 -7.24 -2.82 -7.30
C HIS A 78 -8.07 -3.18 -6.08
N ILE A 79 -8.71 -2.19 -5.48
CA ILE A 79 -9.58 -2.37 -4.32
C ILE A 79 -10.98 -1.91 -4.70
N ALA A 80 -11.91 -2.85 -4.75
CA ALA A 80 -13.31 -2.55 -5.01
C ALA A 80 -14.11 -2.50 -3.70
N THR A 81 -15.03 -1.55 -3.62
CA THR A 81 -15.97 -1.41 -2.51
C THR A 81 -17.36 -1.79 -2.98
N ASN A 82 -17.98 -2.76 -2.29
CA ASN A 82 -19.33 -3.22 -2.60
C ASN A 82 -20.07 -3.59 -1.31
N ALA A 83 -21.30 -3.12 -1.15
CA ALA A 83 -22.16 -3.38 0.01
C ALA A 83 -21.45 -3.09 1.35
N GLY A 84 -20.73 -1.98 1.42
CA GLY A 84 -20.00 -1.54 2.61
C GLY A 84 -18.72 -2.33 2.91
N LYS A 85 -18.28 -3.21 2.02
CA LYS A 85 -17.07 -4.01 2.15
C LYS A 85 -16.10 -3.70 1.01
N ALA A 86 -14.85 -3.50 1.36
CA ALA A 86 -13.77 -3.37 0.38
C ALA A 86 -12.95 -4.66 0.32
N ALA A 87 -12.52 -5.03 -0.88
CA ALA A 87 -11.71 -6.22 -1.14
C ALA A 87 -10.76 -6.00 -2.32
N HIS A 88 -9.66 -6.75 -2.34
CA HIS A 88 -8.84 -6.87 -3.54
C HIS A 88 -9.66 -7.52 -4.66
N VAL A 89 -9.49 -7.01 -5.87
CA VAL A 89 -10.04 -7.60 -7.09
C VAL A 89 -8.95 -7.81 -8.12
N ASP A 90 -9.11 -8.86 -8.94
CA ASP A 90 -8.16 -9.15 -10.01
C ASP A 90 -8.23 -8.09 -11.10
N SER A 91 -7.11 -7.91 -11.82
CA SER A 91 -6.99 -6.91 -12.89
C SER A 91 -8.04 -7.10 -13.98
N ASP A 92 -8.42 -8.34 -14.30
CA ASP A 92 -9.44 -8.64 -15.31
C ASP A 92 -10.83 -8.17 -14.85
N VAL A 93 -11.14 -8.30 -13.57
CA VAL A 93 -12.39 -7.78 -12.99
C VAL A 93 -12.35 -6.26 -12.91
N ALA A 94 -11.21 -5.70 -12.54
CA ALA A 94 -11.01 -4.25 -12.47
C ALA A 94 -11.05 -3.59 -13.86
N ALA A 95 -10.66 -4.29 -14.92
CA ALA A 95 -10.72 -3.80 -16.30
C ALA A 95 -12.16 -3.56 -16.79
N ALA A 96 -13.14 -4.19 -16.16
CA ALA A 96 -14.56 -4.00 -16.49
C ALA A 96 -15.14 -2.66 -16.00
N SER A 97 -14.44 -1.96 -15.11
CA SER A 97 -14.84 -0.64 -14.60
C SER A 97 -13.61 0.28 -14.44
N SER A 98 -13.72 1.52 -14.88
CA SER A 98 -12.65 2.50 -14.65
C SER A 98 -12.55 2.81 -13.16
N PRO A 99 -11.33 2.86 -12.58
CA PRO A 99 -11.16 3.28 -11.19
C PRO A 99 -11.58 4.75 -11.03
N ILE A 100 -12.27 5.07 -9.94
CA ILE A 100 -12.65 6.46 -9.64
C ILE A 100 -11.44 7.27 -9.16
N CYS A 101 -10.44 6.60 -8.62
CA CYS A 101 -9.19 7.19 -8.19
C CYS A 101 -8.04 6.24 -8.52
N THR A 102 -6.96 6.78 -9.08
CA THR A 102 -5.67 6.11 -9.25
C THR A 102 -4.61 6.85 -8.45
N ILE A 103 -3.87 6.14 -7.63
CA ILE A 103 -2.78 6.65 -6.80
C ILE A 103 -1.48 6.02 -7.29
N THR A 104 -0.49 6.83 -7.63
CA THR A 104 0.82 6.35 -8.09
C THR A 104 1.92 6.87 -7.17
N LEU A 105 2.74 5.97 -6.64
CA LEU A 105 3.88 6.29 -5.79
C LEU A 105 4.95 5.20 -5.90
N ASP A 106 6.19 5.52 -5.55
CA ASP A 106 7.25 4.51 -5.52
C ASP A 106 7.18 3.60 -4.28
N SER A 107 7.81 2.42 -4.38
CA SER A 107 7.75 1.40 -3.33
C SER A 107 8.38 1.85 -2.01
N ASN A 108 9.41 2.68 -2.04
CA ASN A 108 10.06 3.18 -0.82
C ASN A 108 9.14 4.16 -0.09
N THR A 109 8.49 5.06 -0.81
CA THR A 109 7.47 5.97 -0.26
C THR A 109 6.29 5.19 0.30
N TYR A 110 5.80 4.19 -0.43
CA TYR A 110 4.72 3.30 0.04
C TYR A 110 5.06 2.65 1.38
N VAL A 111 6.23 2.04 1.49
CA VAL A 111 6.68 1.38 2.73
C VAL A 111 6.84 2.38 3.87
N ALA A 112 7.44 3.54 3.61
CA ALA A 112 7.63 4.56 4.63
C ALA A 112 6.30 5.06 5.22
N LEU A 113 5.28 5.21 4.39
CA LEU A 113 3.92 5.55 4.82
C LEU A 113 3.26 4.41 5.60
N CYS A 114 3.33 3.17 5.08
CA CYS A 114 2.77 1.99 5.75
C CYS A 114 3.34 1.78 7.16
N CYS A 115 4.63 2.05 7.34
CA CYS A 115 5.34 1.87 8.60
C CYS A 115 5.32 3.10 9.51
N GLY A 116 4.63 4.18 9.15
CA GLY A 116 4.60 5.42 9.93
C GLY A 116 5.97 6.12 10.04
N ARG A 117 6.91 5.84 9.09
CA ARG A 117 8.21 6.54 9.02
C ARG A 117 8.09 7.90 8.37
N GLN A 118 7.02 8.11 7.65
CA GLN A 118 6.56 9.42 7.21
C GLN A 118 5.04 9.44 7.20
N PHE A 119 4.46 10.64 7.20
CA PHE A 119 3.03 10.87 7.10
C PHE A 119 2.74 11.52 5.75
N PHE A 120 1.54 11.23 5.22
CA PHE A 120 1.07 11.88 4.02
C PHE A 120 0.89 13.39 4.26
N ALA A 121 1.35 14.18 3.30
CA ALA A 121 1.08 15.61 3.22
C ALA A 121 0.48 15.93 1.85
N SER A 122 -0.58 16.72 1.81
CA SER A 122 -1.19 17.17 0.56
C SER A 122 -0.15 17.93 -0.27
N GLY A 123 -0.09 17.61 -1.58
CA GLY A 123 0.91 18.20 -2.48
C GLY A 123 2.29 17.54 -2.45
N ASP A 124 2.46 16.39 -1.80
CA ASP A 124 3.71 15.63 -1.86
C ASP A 124 4.01 15.23 -3.32
N PRO A 125 5.12 15.73 -3.92
CA PRO A 125 5.42 15.49 -5.34
C PRO A 125 5.74 14.03 -5.66
N ARG A 126 5.96 13.18 -4.67
CA ARG A 126 6.22 11.74 -4.83
C ARG A 126 4.94 10.93 -5.06
N ILE A 127 3.77 11.55 -4.84
CA ILE A 127 2.47 10.90 -4.91
C ILE A 127 1.62 11.61 -5.96
N ASN A 128 1.19 10.85 -6.97
CA ASN A 128 0.35 11.37 -8.02
C ASN A 128 -1.05 10.79 -7.94
N PHE A 129 -2.04 11.62 -8.20
CA PHE A 129 -3.45 11.24 -8.20
C PHE A 129 -4.06 11.49 -9.57
N ALA A 130 -4.94 10.56 -10.01
CA ALA A 130 -5.81 10.75 -11.14
C ALA A 130 -7.25 10.41 -10.73
N GLY A 131 -8.23 11.14 -11.23
CA GLY A 131 -9.63 11.00 -10.86
C GLY A 131 -10.00 11.75 -9.58
N ASP A 132 -10.64 11.09 -8.61
CA ASP A 132 -11.05 11.68 -7.34
C ASP A 132 -9.84 11.90 -6.41
N VAL A 133 -9.23 13.08 -6.51
CA VAL A 133 -8.05 13.47 -5.71
C VAL A 133 -8.38 13.48 -4.21
N ALA A 134 -9.55 13.96 -3.82
CA ALA A 134 -9.94 14.03 -2.41
C ALA A 134 -10.04 12.64 -1.78
N LEU A 135 -10.56 11.67 -2.51
CA LEU A 135 -10.55 10.26 -2.08
C LEU A 135 -9.12 9.74 -1.99
N GLY A 136 -8.29 10.02 -2.99
CA GLY A 136 -6.88 9.61 -3.00
C GLY A 136 -6.12 10.12 -1.77
N GLU A 137 -6.30 11.37 -1.40
CA GLU A 137 -5.69 11.97 -0.20
C GLU A 137 -6.17 11.29 1.09
N ARG A 138 -7.47 10.96 1.20
CA ARG A 138 -8.00 10.20 2.34
C ARG A 138 -7.41 8.80 2.43
N VAL A 139 -7.22 8.13 1.29
CA VAL A 139 -6.56 6.82 1.23
C VAL A 139 -5.12 6.94 1.74
N MET A 140 -4.36 7.92 1.25
CA MET A 140 -2.97 8.12 1.66
C MET A 140 -2.82 8.48 3.14
N ALA A 141 -3.72 9.31 3.67
CA ALA A 141 -3.77 9.64 5.10
C ALA A 141 -4.03 8.41 5.99
N GLY A 142 -4.65 7.39 5.43
CA GLY A 142 -4.95 6.13 6.11
C GLY A 142 -3.85 5.07 6.07
N PHE A 143 -2.70 5.34 5.45
CA PHE A 143 -1.69 4.30 5.14
C PHE A 143 -0.88 3.81 6.33
N ASN A 144 -0.80 4.48 7.45
CA ASN A 144 -0.11 3.94 8.63
C ASN A 144 -0.84 2.67 9.13
N VAL A 145 -0.36 1.50 8.70
CA VAL A 145 -1.00 0.19 8.92
C VAL A 145 -0.16 -0.75 9.79
N MET A 146 1.08 -0.39 10.07
CA MET A 146 1.96 -1.14 10.95
C MET A 146 1.83 -0.60 12.37
N ILE A 147 1.43 -1.47 13.28
CA ILE A 147 1.28 -1.21 14.70
C ILE A 147 2.49 -1.79 15.44
#